data_2fe3f30191fad9a160b15638075a079d
#
_entry.id   2fe3f30191fad9a160b15638075a079d
#
_cell.length_a   1.000
_cell.length_b   1.000
_cell.length_c   1.000
_cell.angle_alpha   90.00
_cell.angle_beta   90.00
_cell.angle_gamma   90.00
#
_symmetry.space_group_name_H-M   'P 1'
#
loop_
_entity.id
_entity.type
_entity.pdbx_description
1 polymer ?
#
loop_
_entity_poly.entity_id
_entity_poly.type
_entity_poly.pdbx_seq_one_letter_code
_entity_poly.pdbx_strand_id
1 'polypeptide(L)'
;TDAKNKTAEVDIYNLVKYTRSNQNTCINQRPLVKVGDKVVEGDILADGPSVDNGELALGQNIRIAFMPWNGYNFEDSILISEKVAREDRFTSIHIQELTCVARDTKLGSEEITADIPNVGEGSLSKLDECGIVYKGAEVNPGDILVGKITPKGENQLSPEEKLLRAIFGEKASDVKDTSLRVPTSTKGTVIGVEVFTRDGLEKDDRTVSIEEEHLAQAKKDADDETRIVQEATKIKVSGFLNGETVTKAPGLKRGSKISLDDLKEMSLNDIFSIRTKKADVNTRLEESEQALKKVLSEIKERFNDKKSKIIRGHDLAPGVIKIVKVFLAIKRRIQPGDKM
;
A
#
# COMPACT_ATOMS: atom_id res chain seq x y z
N THR A 1 15.84 3.34 -25.08
CA THR A 1 15.46 4.06 -26.32
C THR A 1 16.16 3.38 -27.48
N ASP A 2 15.41 2.60 -28.25
CA ASP A 2 15.89 2.02 -29.48
C ASP A 2 16.43 3.11 -30.39
N ALA A 3 17.71 3.00 -30.74
CA ALA A 3 18.39 3.97 -31.62
C ALA A 3 17.79 4.02 -33.04
N LYS A 4 16.88 3.12 -33.38
CA LYS A 4 16.17 3.05 -34.67
C LYS A 4 14.78 3.67 -34.65
N ASN A 5 14.10 3.75 -33.50
CA ASN A 5 12.83 4.46 -33.35
C ASN A 5 13.07 5.68 -32.46
N LYS A 6 13.12 6.87 -33.07
CA LYS A 6 13.23 8.18 -32.38
C LYS A 6 11.96 8.59 -31.61
N THR A 7 11.15 7.64 -31.18
CA THR A 7 9.99 7.86 -30.34
C THR A 7 10.41 7.67 -28.90
N ALA A 8 10.56 8.77 -28.15
CA ALA A 8 10.72 8.68 -26.73
C ALA A 8 9.38 8.19 -26.14
N GLU A 9 9.30 6.90 -25.84
CA GLU A 9 8.23 6.29 -25.06
C GLU A 9 8.59 6.40 -23.60
N VAL A 10 7.60 6.61 -22.77
CA VAL A 10 7.75 6.67 -21.30
C VAL A 10 7.27 5.35 -20.73
N ASP A 11 8.18 4.66 -20.06
CA ASP A 11 7.85 3.47 -19.29
C ASP A 11 7.76 3.85 -17.81
N ILE A 12 6.62 3.55 -17.18
CA ILE A 12 6.38 3.84 -15.77
C ILE A 12 6.38 2.51 -15.00
N TYR A 13 7.35 2.37 -14.09
CA TYR A 13 7.49 1.20 -13.21
C TYR A 13 7.11 1.59 -11.79
N ASN A 14 5.99 1.06 -11.30
CA ASN A 14 5.53 1.30 -9.95
C ASN A 14 6.23 0.34 -8.97
N LEU A 15 6.94 0.89 -8.00
CA LEU A 15 7.61 0.12 -6.96
C LEU A 15 6.68 -0.14 -5.77
N VAL A 16 6.69 -1.38 -5.31
CA VAL A 16 5.88 -1.83 -4.17
C VAL A 16 6.64 -1.59 -2.87
N LYS A 17 5.94 -1.02 -1.87
CA LYS A 17 6.48 -0.69 -0.55
C LYS A 17 5.71 -1.41 0.55
N TYR A 18 6.41 -2.15 1.42
CA TYR A 18 5.90 -2.74 2.65
C TYR A 18 4.57 -3.50 2.48
N THR A 19 4.49 -4.33 1.44
CA THR A 19 3.32 -5.20 1.22
C THR A 19 3.60 -6.62 1.71
N ARG A 20 2.51 -7.33 2.03
CA ARG A 20 2.55 -8.71 2.47
C ARG A 20 2.74 -9.65 1.27
N SER A 21 3.67 -10.59 1.36
CA SER A 21 3.76 -11.74 0.46
C SER A 21 2.86 -12.90 0.93
N ASN A 22 2.68 -13.92 0.09
CA ASN A 22 1.92 -15.12 0.47
C ASN A 22 2.53 -15.87 1.66
N GLN A 23 3.83 -15.73 1.92
CA GLN A 23 4.53 -16.31 3.07
C GLN A 23 4.66 -15.36 4.26
N ASN A 24 3.88 -14.29 4.31
CA ASN A 24 3.94 -13.23 5.33
C ASN A 24 5.28 -12.47 5.39
N THR A 25 6.12 -12.58 4.39
CA THR A 25 7.35 -11.80 4.29
C THR A 25 7.04 -10.39 3.78
N CYS A 26 7.89 -9.43 4.14
CA CYS A 26 7.74 -8.06 3.68
C CYS A 26 8.30 -7.89 2.27
N ILE A 27 7.49 -7.41 1.34
CA ILE A 27 7.92 -7.00 0.01
C ILE A 27 8.18 -5.49 0.05
N ASN A 28 9.44 -5.11 -0.19
CA ASN A 28 9.84 -3.71 -0.26
C ASN A 28 10.86 -3.55 -1.38
N GLN A 29 10.50 -2.80 -2.43
CA GLN A 29 11.36 -2.56 -3.58
C GLN A 29 12.06 -1.21 -3.45
N ARG A 30 13.34 -1.17 -3.81
CA ARG A 30 14.17 0.03 -3.77
C ARG A 30 14.76 0.34 -5.12
N PRO A 31 14.66 1.59 -5.63
CA PRO A 31 15.34 1.97 -6.87
C PRO A 31 16.85 2.01 -6.65
N LEU A 32 17.61 1.52 -7.63
CA LEU A 32 19.07 1.61 -7.68
C LEU A 32 19.52 2.83 -8.49
N VAL A 33 18.71 3.24 -9.45
CA VAL A 33 19.00 4.36 -10.36
C VAL A 33 18.59 5.71 -9.75
N LYS A 34 19.30 6.76 -10.15
CA LYS A 34 19.02 8.14 -9.77
C LYS A 34 18.48 8.91 -10.97
N VAL A 35 17.86 10.05 -10.69
CA VAL A 35 17.37 10.95 -11.73
C VAL A 35 18.54 11.45 -12.58
N GLY A 36 18.45 11.26 -13.90
CA GLY A 36 19.48 11.64 -14.87
C GLY A 36 20.43 10.53 -15.28
N ASP A 37 20.37 9.35 -14.65
CA ASP A 37 21.19 8.21 -15.06
C ASP A 37 20.76 7.70 -16.44
N LYS A 38 21.74 7.32 -17.25
CA LYS A 38 21.50 6.67 -18.55
C LYS A 38 21.49 5.17 -18.32
N VAL A 39 20.40 4.54 -18.68
CA VAL A 39 20.21 3.08 -18.57
C VAL A 39 20.24 2.44 -19.95
N VAL A 40 20.74 1.21 -20.02
CA VAL A 40 20.75 0.37 -21.21
C VAL A 40 19.98 -0.91 -20.94
N GLU A 41 19.65 -1.63 -21.99
CA GLU A 41 19.00 -2.93 -21.89
C GLU A 41 19.87 -3.91 -21.06
N GLY A 42 19.26 -4.51 -20.04
CA GLY A 42 19.94 -5.41 -19.09
C GLY A 42 20.34 -4.75 -17.76
N ASP A 43 20.27 -3.41 -17.64
CA ASP A 43 20.56 -2.74 -16.38
C ASP A 43 19.43 -2.98 -15.35
N ILE A 44 19.84 -3.14 -14.09
CA ILE A 44 18.90 -3.35 -12.99
C ILE A 44 18.42 -2.00 -12.49
N LEU A 45 17.11 -1.77 -12.53
CA LEU A 45 16.50 -0.51 -12.12
C LEU A 45 16.14 -0.46 -10.63
N ALA A 46 15.74 -1.60 -10.06
CA ALA A 46 15.34 -1.68 -8.66
C ALA A 46 15.62 -3.07 -8.08
N ASP A 47 15.94 -3.10 -6.80
CA ASP A 47 16.08 -4.33 -6.02
C ASP A 47 14.75 -4.69 -5.34
N GLY A 48 14.48 -5.99 -5.29
CA GLY A 48 13.38 -6.59 -4.56
C GLY A 48 13.76 -7.07 -3.15
N PRO A 49 12.88 -7.84 -2.49
CA PRO A 49 13.20 -8.47 -1.22
C PRO A 49 14.32 -9.51 -1.41
N SER A 50 15.25 -9.55 -0.47
CA SER A 50 16.43 -10.47 -0.48
C SER A 50 17.32 -10.36 -1.72
N VAL A 51 17.37 -9.18 -2.31
CA VAL A 51 18.25 -8.85 -3.44
C VAL A 51 19.09 -7.63 -3.07
N ASP A 52 20.37 -7.64 -3.42
CA ASP A 52 21.30 -6.53 -3.25
C ASP A 52 22.10 -6.32 -4.53
N ASN A 53 21.98 -5.13 -5.14
CA ASN A 53 22.58 -4.78 -6.43
C ASN A 53 22.30 -5.82 -7.54
N GLY A 54 21.07 -6.36 -7.57
CA GLY A 54 20.64 -7.35 -8.54
C GLY A 54 21.07 -8.78 -8.27
N GLU A 55 21.84 -9.03 -7.23
CA GLU A 55 22.25 -10.36 -6.82
C GLU A 55 21.43 -10.88 -5.64
N LEU A 56 21.18 -12.18 -5.61
CA LEU A 56 20.43 -12.81 -4.53
C LEU A 56 21.21 -12.76 -3.22
N ALA A 57 20.61 -12.13 -2.20
CA ALA A 57 21.19 -11.92 -0.88
C ALA A 57 20.28 -12.53 0.21
N LEU A 58 20.22 -13.86 0.31
CA LEU A 58 19.36 -14.58 1.25
C LEU A 58 19.91 -14.62 2.68
N GLY A 59 21.12 -14.22 2.91
CA GLY A 59 21.77 -14.25 4.19
C GLY A 59 22.89 -13.21 4.28
N GLN A 60 23.75 -13.37 5.25
CA GLN A 60 24.88 -12.48 5.48
C GLN A 60 26.16 -13.27 5.73
N ASN A 61 27.28 -12.74 5.25
CA ASN A 61 28.60 -13.31 5.54
C ASN A 61 29.02 -12.93 6.95
N ILE A 62 29.37 -13.94 7.74
CA ILE A 62 29.82 -13.77 9.13
C ILE A 62 31.16 -14.49 9.32
N ARG A 63 32.03 -13.90 10.12
CA ARG A 63 33.27 -14.55 10.53
C ARG A 63 32.96 -15.60 11.59
N ILE A 64 33.42 -16.83 11.38
CA ILE A 64 33.18 -17.99 12.25
C ILE A 64 34.49 -18.50 12.78
N ALA A 65 34.51 -18.95 14.04
CA ALA A 65 35.59 -19.73 14.64
C ALA A 65 35.10 -21.14 14.92
N PHE A 66 35.82 -22.15 14.43
CA PHE A 66 35.55 -23.55 14.70
C PHE A 66 36.39 -24.02 15.89
N MET A 67 35.81 -23.97 17.06
CA MET A 67 36.46 -24.37 18.31
C MET A 67 35.43 -24.72 19.38
N PRO A 68 35.70 -25.68 20.29
CA PRO A 68 34.85 -25.87 21.47
C PRO A 68 34.97 -24.66 22.40
N TRP A 69 33.87 -24.24 22.99
CA TRP A 69 33.85 -23.12 23.92
C TRP A 69 32.98 -23.41 25.14
N ASN A 70 33.59 -23.83 26.21
CA ASN A 70 32.97 -24.12 27.51
C ASN A 70 31.70 -25.01 27.45
N GLY A 71 31.56 -25.85 26.42
CA GLY A 71 30.40 -26.71 26.23
C GLY A 71 29.15 -26.02 25.71
N TYR A 72 29.15 -24.68 25.53
CA TYR A 72 27.94 -23.93 25.05
C TYR A 72 27.64 -24.16 23.58
N ASN A 73 28.58 -24.69 22.81
CA ASN A 73 28.41 -25.05 21.40
C ASN A 73 28.43 -26.58 21.19
N PHE A 74 27.92 -27.33 22.17
CA PHE A 74 27.83 -28.80 22.10
C PHE A 74 26.80 -29.21 20.99
N GLU A 75 27.13 -30.25 20.23
CA GLU A 75 26.37 -30.74 19.08
C GLU A 75 26.13 -29.64 18.04
N ASP A 76 24.87 -29.38 17.69
CA ASP A 76 24.44 -28.41 16.68
C ASP A 76 24.26 -26.99 17.23
N SER A 77 24.72 -26.75 18.47
CA SER A 77 24.60 -25.43 19.10
C SER A 77 25.63 -24.46 18.53
N ILE A 78 25.19 -23.23 18.26
CA ILE A 78 26.02 -22.14 17.77
C ILE A 78 25.94 -20.99 18.75
N LEU A 79 27.09 -20.47 19.17
CA LEU A 79 27.18 -19.22 19.91
C LEU A 79 27.29 -18.06 18.94
N ILE A 80 26.52 -17.04 19.16
CA ILE A 80 26.58 -15.81 18.38
C ILE A 80 26.99 -14.63 19.27
N SER A 81 27.73 -13.70 18.69
CA SER A 81 28.09 -12.47 19.38
C SER A 81 26.84 -11.60 19.57
N GLU A 82 26.73 -10.93 20.72
CA GLU A 82 25.67 -9.94 21.00
C GLU A 82 25.61 -8.84 19.93
N LYS A 83 26.75 -8.52 19.31
CA LYS A 83 26.83 -7.57 18.19
C LYS A 83 25.88 -7.94 17.04
N VAL A 84 25.73 -9.22 16.73
CA VAL A 84 24.83 -9.72 15.67
C VAL A 84 23.36 -9.33 15.95
N ALA A 85 22.91 -9.51 17.19
CA ALA A 85 21.56 -9.15 17.60
C ALA A 85 21.38 -7.62 17.70
N ARG A 86 22.41 -6.90 18.18
CA ARG A 86 22.37 -5.43 18.33
C ARG A 86 22.38 -4.70 16.98
N GLU A 87 23.08 -5.22 15.99
CA GLU A 87 23.11 -4.67 14.63
C GLU A 87 21.95 -5.15 13.75
N ASP A 88 20.97 -5.83 14.34
CA ASP A 88 19.82 -6.41 13.61
C ASP A 88 20.20 -7.32 12.44
N ARG A 89 21.34 -7.99 12.53
CA ARG A 89 21.73 -9.02 11.56
C ARG A 89 20.82 -10.23 11.73
N PHE A 90 20.44 -10.87 10.61
CA PHE A 90 19.44 -11.96 10.59
C PHE A 90 18.08 -11.56 11.15
N THR A 91 17.76 -10.28 11.13
CA THR A 91 16.44 -9.77 11.49
C THR A 91 15.59 -9.70 10.25
N SER A 92 14.36 -10.17 10.33
CA SER A 92 13.37 -10.13 9.24
C SER A 92 12.13 -9.37 9.67
N ILE A 93 11.47 -8.74 8.69
CA ILE A 93 10.18 -8.11 8.87
C ILE A 93 9.13 -9.03 8.26
N HIS A 94 8.13 -9.39 9.07
CA HIS A 94 6.99 -10.16 8.63
C HIS A 94 5.73 -9.30 8.70
N ILE A 95 4.86 -9.45 7.72
CA ILE A 95 3.56 -8.77 7.71
C ILE A 95 2.49 -9.86 7.85
N GLN A 96 1.80 -9.85 8.99
CA GLN A 96 0.73 -10.78 9.28
C GLN A 96 -0.62 -10.10 9.05
N GLU A 97 -1.50 -10.78 8.32
CA GLU A 97 -2.89 -10.37 8.15
C GLU A 97 -3.75 -11.07 9.19
N LEU A 98 -4.52 -10.30 9.95
CA LEU A 98 -5.51 -10.77 10.89
C LEU A 98 -6.88 -10.27 10.43
N THR A 99 -7.84 -11.18 10.27
CA THR A 99 -9.15 -10.87 9.70
C THR A 99 -10.25 -11.06 10.73
N CYS A 100 -11.08 -10.04 10.91
CA CYS A 100 -12.33 -10.11 11.68
C CYS A 100 -13.51 -10.06 10.71
N VAL A 101 -14.44 -11.00 10.86
CA VAL A 101 -15.66 -11.08 10.04
C VAL A 101 -16.86 -10.88 10.94
N ALA A 102 -17.71 -9.90 10.64
CA ALA A 102 -19.02 -9.73 11.24
C ALA A 102 -20.08 -10.39 10.36
N ARG A 103 -20.89 -11.25 10.94
CA ARG A 103 -21.90 -12.03 10.25
C ARG A 103 -23.30 -11.76 10.78
N ASP A 104 -24.27 -11.96 9.93
CA ASP A 104 -25.67 -12.02 10.35
C ASP A 104 -25.97 -13.41 10.91
N THR A 105 -26.41 -13.48 12.17
CA THR A 105 -26.71 -14.72 12.85
C THR A 105 -28.22 -14.83 13.16
N LYS A 106 -28.68 -16.02 13.42
CA LYS A 106 -30.11 -16.27 13.77
C LYS A 106 -30.57 -15.53 15.04
N LEU A 107 -29.64 -15.12 15.90
CA LEU A 107 -29.90 -14.44 17.17
C LEU A 107 -29.78 -12.91 17.03
N GLY A 108 -29.37 -12.43 15.89
CA GLY A 108 -29.12 -11.02 15.56
C GLY A 108 -27.79 -10.87 14.83
N SER A 109 -27.56 -9.69 14.31
CA SER A 109 -26.34 -9.34 13.58
C SER A 109 -25.17 -9.12 14.55
N GLU A 110 -23.99 -9.63 14.21
CA GLU A 110 -22.76 -9.28 14.90
C GLU A 110 -22.40 -7.82 14.58
N GLU A 111 -21.88 -7.11 15.55
CA GLU A 111 -21.54 -5.69 15.42
C GLU A 111 -20.06 -5.46 15.76
N ILE A 112 -19.42 -4.57 14.97
CA ILE A 112 -18.06 -4.09 15.25
C ILE A 112 -18.19 -2.75 15.94
N THR A 113 -17.76 -2.70 17.22
CA THR A 113 -17.91 -1.52 18.08
C THR A 113 -16.80 -1.45 19.12
N ALA A 114 -16.55 -0.25 19.64
CA ALA A 114 -15.67 -0.04 20.81
C ALA A 114 -16.39 -0.34 22.14
N ASP A 115 -17.71 -0.37 22.17
CA ASP A 115 -18.49 -0.67 23.36
C ASP A 115 -18.55 -2.19 23.61
N ILE A 116 -17.55 -2.70 24.30
CA ILE A 116 -17.38 -4.12 24.60
C ILE A 116 -17.63 -4.35 26.08
N PRO A 117 -18.55 -5.23 26.46
CA PRO A 117 -18.86 -5.51 27.85
C PRO A 117 -17.65 -6.15 28.57
N ASN A 118 -17.45 -5.78 29.84
CA ASN A 118 -16.44 -6.33 30.74
C ASN A 118 -14.98 -6.12 30.29
N VAL A 119 -14.72 -5.10 29.49
CA VAL A 119 -13.35 -4.70 29.06
C VAL A 119 -13.02 -3.35 29.67
N GLY A 120 -11.85 -3.23 30.32
CA GLY A 120 -11.38 -1.99 30.91
C GLY A 120 -10.96 -0.95 29.85
N GLU A 121 -11.15 0.32 30.14
CA GLU A 121 -10.81 1.44 29.24
C GLU A 121 -9.36 1.40 28.73
N GLY A 122 -8.41 0.93 29.52
CA GLY A 122 -7.01 0.80 29.11
C GLY A 122 -6.80 -0.14 27.93
N SER A 123 -7.64 -1.18 27.80
CA SER A 123 -7.59 -2.11 26.65
C SER A 123 -8.28 -1.56 25.40
N LEU A 124 -9.11 -0.54 25.55
CA LEU A 124 -9.84 0.13 24.46
C LEU A 124 -9.09 1.35 23.94
N SER A 125 -8.06 1.83 24.64
CA SER A 125 -7.33 3.06 24.30
C SER A 125 -6.69 3.08 22.91
N LYS A 126 -6.49 1.90 22.29
CA LYS A 126 -5.91 1.75 20.94
C LYS A 126 -6.96 1.63 19.84
N LEU A 127 -8.23 1.61 20.20
CA LEU A 127 -9.35 1.53 19.27
C LEU A 127 -9.90 2.93 18.98
N ASP A 128 -10.43 3.11 17.79
CA ASP A 128 -11.24 4.27 17.42
C ASP A 128 -12.70 4.10 17.88
N GLU A 129 -13.53 5.10 17.64
CA GLU A 129 -14.95 5.08 17.98
C GLU A 129 -15.72 3.95 17.31
N CYS A 130 -15.24 3.47 16.16
CA CYS A 130 -15.81 2.33 15.42
C CYS A 130 -15.31 0.98 15.94
N GLY A 131 -14.47 0.95 16.98
CA GLY A 131 -13.93 -0.28 17.56
C GLY A 131 -12.78 -0.92 16.76
N ILE A 132 -12.10 -0.16 15.91
CA ILE A 132 -10.99 -0.63 15.07
C ILE A 132 -9.70 0.02 15.54
N VAL A 133 -8.61 -0.75 15.60
CA VAL A 133 -7.29 -0.24 15.97
C VAL A 133 -6.80 0.81 14.96
N TYR A 134 -6.16 1.87 15.46
CA TYR A 134 -5.60 2.90 14.58
C TYR A 134 -4.27 2.48 13.97
N LYS A 135 -4.00 2.97 12.76
CA LYS A 135 -2.74 2.75 12.04
C LYS A 135 -1.58 3.41 12.81
N GLY A 136 -0.46 2.68 12.97
CA GLY A 136 0.69 3.11 13.76
C GLY A 136 0.66 2.66 15.22
N ALA A 137 -0.40 2.02 15.71
CA ALA A 137 -0.48 1.50 17.06
C ALA A 137 0.52 0.37 17.29
N GLU A 138 1.27 0.45 18.38
CA GLU A 138 2.06 -0.69 18.86
C GLU A 138 1.17 -1.61 19.67
N VAL A 139 1.11 -2.88 19.28
CA VAL A 139 0.24 -3.88 19.90
C VAL A 139 1.06 -4.99 20.55
N ASN A 140 0.58 -5.42 21.71
CA ASN A 140 1.13 -6.53 22.49
C ASN A 140 0.19 -7.73 22.45
N PRO A 141 0.67 -8.94 22.84
CA PRO A 141 -0.17 -10.12 22.94
C PRO A 141 -1.40 -9.87 23.82
N GLY A 142 -2.57 -10.22 23.31
CA GLY A 142 -3.85 -10.05 24.01
C GLY A 142 -4.56 -8.71 23.78
N ASP A 143 -3.90 -7.71 23.22
CA ASP A 143 -4.54 -6.44 22.85
C ASP A 143 -5.67 -6.66 21.85
N ILE A 144 -6.71 -5.86 21.93
CA ILE A 144 -7.84 -5.89 21.00
C ILE A 144 -7.46 -5.13 19.73
N LEU A 145 -7.63 -5.77 18.57
CA LEU A 145 -7.43 -5.16 17.25
C LEU A 145 -8.75 -4.69 16.65
N VAL A 146 -9.80 -5.49 16.81
CA VAL A 146 -11.14 -5.17 16.33
C VAL A 146 -12.13 -5.59 17.40
N GLY A 147 -12.85 -4.65 17.95
CA GLY A 147 -13.92 -4.90 18.89
C GLY A 147 -15.12 -5.49 18.19
N LYS A 148 -15.56 -6.68 18.59
CA LYS A 148 -16.73 -7.34 18.03
C LYS A 148 -17.59 -7.94 19.13
N ILE A 149 -18.88 -7.70 19.05
CA ILE A 149 -19.87 -8.27 19.94
C ILE A 149 -20.82 -9.19 19.15
N THR A 150 -21.21 -10.29 19.79
CA THR A 150 -22.16 -11.26 19.21
C THR A 150 -23.36 -11.38 20.15
N PRO A 151 -24.60 -11.28 19.63
CA PRO A 151 -25.79 -11.48 20.46
C PRO A 151 -25.83 -12.86 21.08
N LYS A 152 -26.22 -12.94 22.38
CA LYS A 152 -26.40 -14.19 23.11
C LYS A 152 -27.87 -14.65 23.06
N GLY A 153 -28.08 -15.95 22.84
CA GLY A 153 -29.38 -16.56 23.03
C GLY A 153 -29.65 -16.81 24.51
N GLU A 154 -30.91 -16.82 24.93
CA GLU A 154 -31.34 -17.05 26.34
C GLU A 154 -30.77 -18.30 26.95
N ASN A 155 -30.50 -19.35 26.14
CA ASN A 155 -29.94 -20.62 26.59
C ASN A 155 -28.42 -20.59 26.87
N GLN A 156 -27.74 -19.52 26.50
CA GLN A 156 -26.28 -19.37 26.64
C GLN A 156 -25.90 -18.51 27.85
N LEU A 157 -26.88 -18.01 28.61
CA LEU A 157 -26.61 -17.25 29.83
C LEU A 157 -26.16 -18.20 30.96
N SER A 158 -25.06 -17.83 31.62
CA SER A 158 -24.63 -18.54 32.82
C SER A 158 -25.70 -18.44 33.92
N PRO A 159 -25.73 -19.37 34.90
CA PRO A 159 -26.66 -19.25 36.04
C PRO A 159 -26.55 -17.94 36.81
N GLU A 160 -25.33 -17.40 36.88
CA GLU A 160 -25.03 -16.12 37.54
C GLU A 160 -25.56 -14.93 36.73
N GLU A 161 -25.40 -14.96 35.38
CA GLU A 161 -25.97 -13.93 34.50
C GLU A 161 -27.51 -13.97 34.51
N LYS A 162 -28.13 -15.15 34.58
CA LYS A 162 -29.58 -15.29 34.72
C LYS A 162 -30.06 -14.68 36.04
N LEU A 163 -29.32 -14.90 37.13
CA LEU A 163 -29.62 -14.34 38.43
C LEU A 163 -29.46 -12.79 38.43
N LEU A 164 -28.38 -12.28 37.85
CA LEU A 164 -28.15 -10.84 37.71
C LEU A 164 -29.25 -10.18 36.87
N ARG A 165 -29.70 -10.82 35.79
CA ARG A 165 -30.81 -10.34 34.96
C ARG A 165 -32.13 -10.31 35.75
N ALA A 166 -32.37 -11.31 36.60
CA ALA A 166 -33.56 -11.34 37.45
C ALA A 166 -33.54 -10.26 38.55
N ILE A 167 -32.36 -9.88 39.07
CA ILE A 167 -32.21 -8.91 40.14
C ILE A 167 -32.13 -7.44 39.62
N PHE A 168 -31.38 -7.22 38.53
CA PHE A 168 -31.04 -5.89 38.01
C PHE A 168 -31.79 -5.53 36.73
N GLY A 169 -32.72 -6.37 36.26
CA GLY A 169 -33.42 -6.16 35.00
C GLY A 169 -32.54 -6.36 33.75
N GLU A 170 -32.95 -5.78 32.62
CA GLU A 170 -32.31 -5.95 31.30
C GLU A 170 -30.86 -5.40 31.18
N LYS A 171 -30.22 -4.98 32.25
CA LYS A 171 -28.86 -4.42 32.24
C LYS A 171 -27.73 -5.47 32.20
N ALA A 172 -28.04 -6.77 32.26
CA ALA A 172 -27.04 -7.78 31.94
C ALA A 172 -26.83 -7.83 30.41
N SER A 173 -25.62 -7.60 29.93
CA SER A 173 -25.32 -7.51 28.51
C SER A 173 -25.81 -8.77 27.76
N ASP A 174 -26.77 -8.56 26.86
CA ASP A 174 -27.29 -9.63 25.97
C ASP A 174 -26.27 -10.01 24.85
N VAL A 175 -25.05 -9.52 24.97
CA VAL A 175 -23.98 -9.69 23.96
C VAL A 175 -22.73 -10.32 24.60
N LYS A 176 -22.01 -11.07 23.78
CA LYS A 176 -20.72 -11.70 24.13
C LYS A 176 -19.57 -11.03 23.40
N ASP A 177 -18.46 -10.77 24.09
CA ASP A 177 -17.21 -10.34 23.47
C ASP A 177 -16.64 -11.45 22.58
N THR A 178 -16.53 -11.16 21.29
CA THR A 178 -15.92 -12.00 20.26
C THR A 178 -14.87 -11.24 19.49
N SER A 179 -14.26 -10.25 20.12
CA SER A 179 -13.27 -9.35 19.54
C SER A 179 -12.06 -10.10 19.00
N LEU A 180 -11.49 -9.59 17.92
CA LEU A 180 -10.22 -10.05 17.39
C LEU A 180 -9.08 -9.51 18.26
N ARG A 181 -8.30 -10.42 18.83
CA ARG A 181 -7.14 -10.08 19.68
C ARG A 181 -5.84 -10.52 19.05
N VAL A 182 -4.76 -9.83 19.44
CA VAL A 182 -3.40 -10.20 19.04
C VAL A 182 -3.04 -11.57 19.59
N PRO A 183 -2.53 -12.50 18.78
CA PRO A 183 -2.08 -13.82 19.24
C PRO A 183 -0.99 -13.72 20.31
N THR A 184 -0.91 -14.72 21.19
CA THR A 184 -0.04 -14.72 22.39
C THR A 184 1.46 -14.56 22.13
N SER A 185 1.92 -14.92 20.93
CA SER A 185 3.35 -14.82 20.55
C SER A 185 3.68 -13.63 19.65
N THR A 186 2.71 -12.74 19.41
CA THR A 186 2.85 -11.68 18.41
C THR A 186 2.95 -10.31 19.08
N LYS A 187 4.00 -9.58 18.75
CA LYS A 187 4.15 -8.15 19.09
C LYS A 187 4.54 -7.41 17.82
N GLY A 188 3.88 -6.30 17.54
CA GLY A 188 4.15 -5.57 16.30
C GLY A 188 3.47 -4.21 16.24
N THR A 189 3.55 -3.60 15.08
CA THR A 189 2.93 -2.31 14.78
C THR A 189 1.90 -2.47 13.69
N VAL A 190 0.74 -1.85 13.84
CA VAL A 190 -0.32 -1.82 12.82
C VAL A 190 0.14 -0.94 11.66
N ILE A 191 0.34 -1.53 10.48
CA ILE A 191 0.76 -0.79 9.28
C ILE A 191 -0.41 -0.42 8.36
N GLY A 192 -1.51 -1.15 8.44
CA GLY A 192 -2.68 -0.92 7.60
C GLY A 192 -3.92 -1.57 8.16
N VAL A 193 -5.06 -0.99 7.82
CA VAL A 193 -6.39 -1.52 8.11
C VAL A 193 -7.22 -1.38 6.85
N GLU A 194 -7.87 -2.46 6.44
CA GLU A 194 -8.81 -2.48 5.34
C GLU A 194 -10.19 -2.88 5.85
N VAL A 195 -11.20 -2.16 5.45
CA VAL A 195 -12.59 -2.42 5.83
C VAL A 195 -13.41 -2.68 4.57
N PHE A 196 -14.09 -3.80 4.55
CA PHE A 196 -14.99 -4.21 3.46
C PHE A 196 -16.40 -4.30 4.00
N THR A 197 -17.28 -3.44 3.52
CA THR A 197 -18.69 -3.40 3.90
C THR A 197 -19.54 -3.92 2.73
N ARG A 198 -20.60 -4.68 3.04
CA ARG A 198 -21.53 -5.19 2.05
C ARG A 198 -22.23 -4.04 1.31
N ASP A 199 -22.43 -4.21 0.00
CA ASP A 199 -23.16 -3.24 -0.81
C ASP A 199 -24.60 -3.02 -0.27
N GLY A 200 -25.00 -1.75 -0.20
CA GLY A 200 -26.33 -1.33 0.30
C GLY A 200 -26.46 -1.15 1.82
N LEU A 201 -25.38 -1.31 2.60
CA LEU A 201 -25.40 -0.98 4.03
C LEU A 201 -24.78 0.41 4.27
N GLU A 202 -25.21 1.05 5.35
CA GLU A 202 -24.60 2.30 5.81
C GLU A 202 -23.12 2.07 6.16
N LYS A 203 -22.28 3.01 5.74
CA LYS A 203 -20.85 2.97 5.98
C LYS A 203 -20.51 3.75 7.23
N ASP A 204 -19.69 3.19 8.09
CA ASP A 204 -19.17 3.89 9.27
C ASP A 204 -18.20 5.00 8.87
N ASP A 205 -18.03 6.00 9.71
CA ASP A 205 -17.10 7.13 9.52
C ASP A 205 -15.67 6.65 9.23
N ARG A 206 -15.24 5.57 9.88
CA ARG A 206 -13.93 4.96 9.64
C ARG A 206 -13.81 4.37 8.23
N THR A 207 -14.84 3.72 7.74
CA THR A 207 -14.90 3.18 6.38
C THR A 207 -14.80 4.31 5.36
N VAL A 208 -15.56 5.38 5.57
CA VAL A 208 -15.54 6.58 4.71
C VAL A 208 -14.15 7.22 4.71
N SER A 209 -13.53 7.39 5.87
CA SER A 209 -12.17 7.95 6.00
C SER A 209 -11.12 7.10 5.24
N ILE A 210 -11.18 5.77 5.34
CA ILE A 210 -10.27 4.87 4.62
C ILE A 210 -10.51 4.96 3.09
N GLU A 211 -11.76 5.01 2.66
CA GLU A 211 -12.12 5.17 1.24
C GLU A 211 -11.60 6.52 0.69
N GLU A 212 -11.72 7.60 1.45
CA GLU A 212 -11.19 8.92 1.09
C GLU A 212 -9.66 8.91 1.00
N GLU A 213 -8.96 8.25 1.93
CA GLU A 213 -7.49 8.09 1.88
C GLU A 213 -7.08 7.32 0.60
N HIS A 214 -7.77 6.22 0.28
CA HIS A 214 -7.51 5.45 -0.93
C HIS A 214 -7.82 6.22 -2.22
N LEU A 215 -8.89 7.02 -2.23
CA LEU A 215 -9.24 7.89 -3.36
C LEU A 215 -8.21 9.01 -3.55
N ALA A 216 -7.76 9.63 -2.46
CA ALA A 216 -6.73 10.66 -2.50
C ALA A 216 -5.40 10.09 -3.05
N GLN A 217 -5.02 8.89 -2.61
CA GLN A 217 -3.83 8.21 -3.14
C GLN A 217 -3.98 7.86 -4.62
N ALA A 218 -5.12 7.27 -5.03
CA ALA A 218 -5.38 6.93 -6.43
C ALA A 218 -5.38 8.16 -7.34
N LYS A 219 -5.92 9.30 -6.84
CA LYS A 219 -5.90 10.58 -7.55
C LYS A 219 -4.47 11.09 -7.71
N LYS A 220 -3.68 11.07 -6.63
CA LYS A 220 -2.28 11.48 -6.67
C LYS A 220 -1.47 10.65 -7.68
N ASP A 221 -1.66 9.34 -7.70
CA ASP A 221 -0.99 8.44 -8.65
C ASP A 221 -1.37 8.81 -10.10
N ALA A 222 -2.65 9.06 -10.38
CA ALA A 222 -3.12 9.46 -11.71
C ALA A 222 -2.60 10.85 -12.13
N ASP A 223 -2.53 11.80 -11.20
CA ASP A 223 -2.00 13.14 -11.44
C ASP A 223 -0.48 13.07 -11.73
N ASP A 224 0.26 12.24 -10.99
CA ASP A 224 1.70 12.01 -11.21
C ASP A 224 1.95 11.31 -12.57
N GLU A 225 1.19 10.26 -12.92
CA GLU A 225 1.27 9.63 -14.24
C GLU A 225 1.01 10.66 -15.35
N THR A 226 -0.04 11.46 -15.21
CA THR A 226 -0.40 12.53 -16.16
C THR A 226 0.73 13.51 -16.33
N ARG A 227 1.32 13.99 -15.24
CA ARG A 227 2.43 14.94 -15.26
C ARG A 227 3.65 14.34 -15.97
N ILE A 228 4.05 13.12 -15.63
CA ILE A 228 5.20 12.44 -16.24
C ILE A 228 5.02 12.29 -17.75
N VAL A 229 3.87 11.85 -18.20
CA VAL A 229 3.57 11.67 -19.64
C VAL A 229 3.57 13.01 -20.37
N GLN A 230 3.00 14.06 -19.76
CA GLN A 230 3.01 15.41 -20.34
C GLN A 230 4.41 15.99 -20.45
N GLU A 231 5.24 15.87 -19.40
CA GLU A 231 6.63 16.35 -19.41
C GLU A 231 7.47 15.61 -20.46
N ALA A 232 7.35 14.30 -20.53
CA ALA A 232 8.05 13.50 -21.53
C ALA A 232 7.62 13.84 -22.97
N THR A 233 6.31 14.03 -23.18
CA THR A 233 5.80 14.48 -24.49
C THR A 233 6.32 15.88 -24.82
N LYS A 234 6.40 16.78 -23.83
CA LYS A 234 6.97 18.12 -24.01
C LYS A 234 8.43 18.05 -24.45
N ILE A 235 9.25 17.21 -23.81
CA ILE A 235 10.66 17.00 -24.18
C ILE A 235 10.76 16.44 -25.60
N LYS A 236 9.97 15.43 -25.95
CA LYS A 236 9.93 14.80 -27.28
C LYS A 236 9.60 15.83 -28.36
N VAL A 237 8.52 16.57 -28.15
CA VAL A 237 8.03 17.57 -29.13
C VAL A 237 9.01 18.74 -29.23
N SER A 238 9.60 19.17 -28.13
CA SER A 238 10.65 20.20 -28.14
C SER A 238 11.88 19.79 -28.95
N GLY A 239 12.22 18.49 -28.92
CA GLY A 239 13.29 17.93 -29.77
C GLY A 239 13.00 18.05 -31.27
N PHE A 240 11.74 17.90 -31.70
CA PHE A 240 11.34 18.02 -33.12
C PHE A 240 11.31 19.48 -33.57
N LEU A 241 10.89 20.37 -32.68
CA LEU A 241 10.70 21.78 -32.99
C LEU A 241 11.98 22.61 -32.89
N ASN A 242 13.00 22.13 -32.19
CA ASN A 242 14.24 22.85 -31.98
C ASN A 242 14.95 23.15 -33.31
N GLY A 243 15.23 24.44 -33.57
CA GLY A 243 15.89 24.91 -34.77
C GLY A 243 14.97 25.07 -36.01
N GLU A 244 13.69 24.68 -35.92
CA GLU A 244 12.72 24.81 -36.99
C GLU A 244 12.22 26.26 -37.12
N THR A 245 11.76 26.63 -38.33
CA THR A 245 11.26 27.99 -38.61
C THR A 245 9.76 28.05 -38.39
N VAL A 246 9.32 29.00 -37.58
CA VAL A 246 7.91 29.22 -37.23
C VAL A 246 7.13 29.78 -38.44
N THR A 247 6.01 29.13 -38.77
CA THR A 247 4.99 29.67 -39.67
C THR A 247 3.86 30.33 -38.90
N LYS A 248 3.44 29.67 -37.79
CA LYS A 248 2.42 30.16 -36.86
C LYS A 248 2.73 29.60 -35.47
N ALA A 249 2.80 30.46 -34.46
CA ALA A 249 2.93 30.04 -33.06
C ALA A 249 2.39 31.13 -32.13
N PRO A 250 1.80 30.80 -30.99
CA PRO A 250 1.49 31.75 -29.92
C PRO A 250 2.79 32.28 -29.31
N GLY A 251 2.93 33.60 -29.17
CA GLY A 251 4.07 34.21 -28.47
C GLY A 251 5.39 34.28 -29.27
N LEU A 252 5.51 33.66 -30.46
CA LEU A 252 6.72 33.66 -31.26
C LEU A 252 6.50 34.44 -32.60
N LYS A 253 7.52 35.18 -33.02
CA LYS A 253 7.45 35.93 -34.29
C LYS A 253 7.52 34.96 -35.47
N ARG A 254 6.67 35.22 -36.50
CA ARG A 254 6.68 34.45 -37.75
C ARG A 254 8.04 34.57 -38.44
N GLY A 255 8.63 33.42 -38.79
CA GLY A 255 9.93 33.35 -39.43
C GLY A 255 11.11 33.25 -38.46
N SER A 256 10.90 33.33 -37.14
CA SER A 256 11.97 33.07 -36.15
C SER A 256 12.29 31.59 -36.07
N LYS A 257 13.50 31.26 -35.62
CA LYS A 257 13.88 29.89 -35.25
C LYS A 257 13.44 29.63 -33.82
N ILE A 258 12.90 28.45 -33.57
CA ILE A 258 12.47 28.02 -32.25
C ILE A 258 13.70 27.61 -31.44
N SER A 259 13.83 28.12 -30.21
CA SER A 259 14.85 27.67 -29.24
C SER A 259 14.23 26.77 -28.19
N LEU A 260 15.05 25.93 -27.54
CA LEU A 260 14.59 25.08 -26.44
C LEU A 260 14.10 25.88 -25.23
N ASP A 261 14.65 27.08 -25.03
CA ASP A 261 14.27 27.93 -23.89
C ASP A 261 12.89 28.55 -24.11
N ASP A 262 12.53 28.93 -25.32
CA ASP A 262 11.19 29.40 -25.67
C ASP A 262 10.15 28.31 -25.38
N LEU A 263 10.46 27.04 -25.69
CA LEU A 263 9.56 25.90 -25.50
C LEU A 263 9.41 25.47 -24.02
N LYS A 264 10.41 25.73 -23.17
CA LYS A 264 10.30 25.42 -21.73
C LYS A 264 9.23 26.26 -21.03
N GLU A 265 9.11 27.53 -21.42
CA GLU A 265 8.15 28.47 -20.82
C GLU A 265 6.71 28.29 -21.36
N MET A 266 6.55 27.68 -22.56
CA MET A 266 5.26 27.50 -23.19
C MET A 266 4.46 26.34 -22.59
N SER A 267 3.13 26.48 -22.57
CA SER A 267 2.26 25.37 -22.22
C SER A 267 2.25 24.29 -23.33
N LEU A 268 1.92 23.06 -22.99
CA LEU A 268 1.91 21.96 -23.96
C LEU A 268 0.88 22.20 -25.08
N ASN A 269 -0.25 22.81 -24.75
CA ASN A 269 -1.29 23.17 -25.75
C ASN A 269 -0.79 24.23 -26.74
N ASP A 270 -0.04 25.21 -26.25
CA ASP A 270 0.56 26.23 -27.11
C ASP A 270 1.61 25.60 -28.03
N ILE A 271 2.42 24.67 -27.53
CA ILE A 271 3.41 23.92 -28.31
C ILE A 271 2.74 23.14 -29.45
N PHE A 272 1.62 22.43 -29.20
CA PHE A 272 0.88 21.71 -30.23
C PHE A 272 0.21 22.62 -31.27
N SER A 273 -0.04 23.88 -30.93
CA SER A 273 -0.58 24.87 -31.87
C SER A 273 0.48 25.46 -32.83
N ILE A 274 1.77 25.19 -32.61
CA ILE A 274 2.86 25.63 -33.47
C ILE A 274 2.76 24.96 -34.84
N ARG A 275 3.01 25.72 -35.89
CA ARG A 275 3.15 25.19 -37.25
C ARG A 275 4.48 25.65 -37.82
N THR A 276 5.19 24.70 -38.43
CA THR A 276 6.50 24.91 -39.07
C THR A 276 6.36 24.87 -40.58
N LYS A 277 7.41 25.24 -41.31
CA LYS A 277 7.45 25.15 -42.78
C LYS A 277 7.51 23.68 -43.26
N LYS A 278 8.00 22.75 -42.44
CA LYS A 278 8.18 21.35 -42.80
C LYS A 278 6.89 20.56 -42.51
N ALA A 279 6.29 19.99 -43.52
CA ALA A 279 5.07 19.17 -43.38
C ALA A 279 5.30 17.95 -42.48
N ASP A 280 6.44 17.25 -42.59
CA ASP A 280 6.81 16.09 -41.79
C ASP A 280 6.81 16.41 -40.28
N VAL A 281 7.32 17.55 -39.86
CA VAL A 281 7.35 18.00 -38.46
C VAL A 281 5.91 18.25 -37.97
N ASN A 282 5.07 18.86 -38.78
CA ASN A 282 3.68 19.13 -38.43
C ASN A 282 2.88 17.83 -38.27
N THR A 283 3.10 16.84 -39.15
CA THR A 283 2.45 15.52 -39.04
C THR A 283 2.87 14.81 -37.75
N ARG A 284 4.16 14.77 -37.43
CA ARG A 284 4.66 14.18 -36.17
C ARG A 284 4.12 14.90 -34.92
N LEU A 285 3.90 16.20 -35.02
CA LEU A 285 3.32 16.99 -33.94
C LEU A 285 1.86 16.57 -33.71
N GLU A 286 1.07 16.42 -34.78
CA GLU A 286 -0.33 15.98 -34.72
C GLU A 286 -0.45 14.53 -34.22
N GLU A 287 0.42 13.63 -34.69
CA GLU A 287 0.51 12.25 -34.19
C GLU A 287 0.83 12.20 -32.71
N SER A 288 1.80 13.04 -32.23
CA SER A 288 2.16 13.11 -30.81
C SER A 288 1.02 13.68 -29.96
N GLU A 289 0.25 14.65 -30.49
CA GLU A 289 -0.93 15.18 -29.79
C GLU A 289 -2.03 14.14 -29.65
N GLN A 290 -2.32 13.38 -30.74
CA GLN A 290 -3.32 12.31 -30.72
C GLN A 290 -2.90 11.18 -29.77
N ALA A 291 -1.62 10.77 -29.79
CA ALA A 291 -1.09 9.76 -28.88
C ALA A 291 -1.19 10.21 -27.42
N LEU A 292 -0.86 11.47 -27.12
CA LEU A 292 -1.01 12.02 -25.77
C LEU A 292 -2.46 12.01 -25.31
N LYS A 293 -3.38 12.48 -26.15
CA LYS A 293 -4.83 12.48 -25.83
C LYS A 293 -5.34 11.07 -25.52
N LYS A 294 -4.90 10.08 -26.28
CA LYS A 294 -5.25 8.67 -26.04
C LYS A 294 -4.74 8.18 -24.68
N VAL A 295 -3.47 8.39 -24.37
CA VAL A 295 -2.87 7.98 -23.08
C VAL A 295 -3.58 8.69 -21.91
N LEU A 296 -3.84 9.99 -22.02
CA LEU A 296 -4.56 10.73 -20.98
C LEU A 296 -6.00 10.23 -20.78
N SER A 297 -6.70 9.82 -21.84
CA SER A 297 -8.03 9.20 -21.70
C SER A 297 -7.95 7.85 -21.00
N GLU A 298 -6.95 7.03 -21.32
CA GLU A 298 -6.72 5.73 -20.67
C GLU A 298 -6.39 5.88 -19.18
N ILE A 299 -5.57 6.86 -18.79
CA ILE A 299 -5.28 7.18 -17.38
C ILE A 299 -6.58 7.57 -16.66
N LYS A 300 -7.37 8.46 -17.26
CA LYS A 300 -8.63 8.91 -16.68
C LYS A 300 -9.66 7.78 -16.53
N GLU A 301 -9.77 6.90 -17.52
CA GLU A 301 -10.65 5.72 -17.47
C GLU A 301 -10.21 4.77 -16.34
N ARG A 302 -8.90 4.45 -16.24
CA ARG A 302 -8.36 3.63 -15.15
C ARG A 302 -8.61 4.24 -13.77
N PHE A 303 -8.48 5.56 -13.65
CA PHE A 303 -8.81 6.26 -12.41
C PHE A 303 -10.29 6.17 -12.07
N ASN A 304 -11.19 6.39 -13.05
CA ASN A 304 -12.63 6.29 -12.84
C ASN A 304 -13.05 4.87 -12.45
N ASP A 305 -12.46 3.85 -13.04
CA ASP A 305 -12.69 2.44 -12.69
C ASP A 305 -12.23 2.12 -11.26
N LYS A 306 -11.04 2.60 -10.86
CA LYS A 306 -10.58 2.47 -9.48
C LYS A 306 -11.51 3.20 -8.51
N LYS A 307 -11.89 4.42 -8.83
CA LYS A 307 -12.84 5.23 -8.03
C LYS A 307 -14.18 4.51 -7.85
N SER A 308 -14.75 3.98 -8.93
CA SER A 308 -16.02 3.27 -8.85
C SER A 308 -15.94 2.00 -7.99
N LYS A 309 -14.82 1.27 -8.06
CA LYS A 309 -14.55 0.08 -7.23
C LYS A 309 -14.38 0.42 -5.74
N ILE A 310 -13.76 1.56 -5.42
CA ILE A 310 -13.58 2.00 -4.03
C ILE A 310 -14.92 2.44 -3.42
N ILE A 311 -15.72 3.18 -4.17
CA ILE A 311 -17.00 3.73 -3.68
C ILE A 311 -18.09 2.67 -3.60
N ARG A 312 -18.12 1.74 -4.56
CA ARG A 312 -19.07 0.65 -4.57
C ARG A 312 -18.79 -0.28 -3.40
N GLY A 313 -19.83 -0.67 -2.64
CA GLY A 313 -19.71 -1.71 -1.62
C GLY A 313 -19.19 -3.03 -2.21
N HIS A 314 -18.75 -3.91 -1.36
CA HIS A 314 -18.16 -5.19 -1.77
C HIS A 314 -19.21 -6.29 -1.84
N ASP A 315 -19.11 -7.13 -2.88
CA ASP A 315 -19.92 -8.35 -2.99
C ASP A 315 -19.33 -9.41 -2.05
N LEU A 316 -19.80 -9.39 -0.79
CA LEU A 316 -19.38 -10.31 0.26
C LEU A 316 -20.23 -11.59 0.23
N ALA A 317 -19.66 -12.69 0.75
CA ALA A 317 -20.37 -13.96 0.86
C ALA A 317 -21.71 -13.80 1.61
N PRO A 318 -22.73 -14.61 1.29
CA PRO A 318 -24.02 -14.54 1.97
C PRO A 318 -23.89 -14.63 3.49
N GLY A 319 -24.59 -13.74 4.20
CA GLY A 319 -24.54 -13.66 5.67
C GLY A 319 -23.33 -12.91 6.24
N VAL A 320 -22.40 -12.44 5.42
CA VAL A 320 -21.31 -11.56 5.88
C VAL A 320 -21.74 -10.11 5.71
N ILE A 321 -21.61 -9.33 6.77
CA ILE A 321 -21.97 -7.90 6.82
C ILE A 321 -20.75 -7.04 6.56
N LYS A 322 -19.66 -7.33 7.29
CA LYS A 322 -18.43 -6.53 7.30
C LYS A 322 -17.22 -7.42 7.52
N ILE A 323 -16.13 -7.10 6.83
CA ILE A 323 -14.82 -7.74 7.04
C ILE A 323 -13.81 -6.66 7.34
N VAL A 324 -13.09 -6.81 8.43
CA VAL A 324 -11.96 -5.94 8.79
C VAL A 324 -10.68 -6.75 8.73
N LYS A 325 -9.72 -6.30 7.94
CA LYS A 325 -8.38 -6.86 7.84
C LYS A 325 -7.39 -5.92 8.48
N VAL A 326 -6.61 -6.41 9.41
CA VAL A 326 -5.57 -5.67 10.10
C VAL A 326 -4.21 -6.27 9.73
N PHE A 327 -3.31 -5.43 9.25
CA PHE A 327 -1.95 -5.81 8.87
C PHE A 327 -0.97 -5.40 9.96
N LEU A 328 -0.30 -6.38 10.56
CA LEU A 328 0.71 -6.18 11.59
C LEU A 328 2.10 -6.37 11.00
N ALA A 329 2.98 -5.39 11.16
CA ALA A 329 4.39 -5.54 10.92
C ALA A 329 5.08 -6.08 12.18
N ILE A 330 5.73 -7.22 12.04
CA ILE A 330 6.41 -7.93 13.12
C ILE A 330 7.90 -7.96 12.80
N LYS A 331 8.71 -7.41 13.69
CA LYS A 331 10.17 -7.50 13.62
C LYS A 331 10.63 -8.77 14.35
N ARG A 332 11.14 -9.74 13.61
CA ARG A 332 11.68 -10.99 14.17
C ARG A 332 13.19 -10.93 14.19
N ARG A 333 13.74 -10.91 15.38
CA ARG A 333 15.18 -11.01 15.63
C ARG A 333 15.56 -12.47 15.81
N ILE A 334 16.84 -12.77 15.64
CA ILE A 334 17.38 -14.09 15.94
C ILE A 334 17.18 -14.41 17.42
N GLN A 335 16.68 -15.61 17.70
CA GLN A 335 16.38 -16.11 19.03
C GLN A 335 16.97 -17.51 19.25
N PRO A 336 17.23 -17.91 20.51
CA PRO A 336 17.60 -19.30 20.81
C PRO A 336 16.58 -20.28 20.25
N GLY A 337 17.04 -21.32 19.55
CA GLY A 337 16.21 -22.31 18.89
C GLY A 337 16.02 -22.08 17.39
N ASP A 338 16.42 -20.94 16.86
CA ASP A 338 16.42 -20.71 15.42
C ASP A 338 17.47 -21.57 14.72
N LYS A 339 17.14 -22.10 13.56
CA LYS A 339 18.05 -22.89 12.74
C LYS A 339 18.91 -21.97 11.86
N MET A 340 20.22 -22.14 11.93
CA MET A 340 21.22 -21.42 11.12
C MET A 340 21.88 -22.35 10.10
#